data_77d84f05f98af8b0f4133decd9cad806
#
_entry.id   77d84f05f98af8b0f4133decd9cad806
#
_cell.length_a   1.000
_cell.length_b   1.000
_cell.length_c   1.000
_cell.angle_alpha   90.00
_cell.angle_beta   90.00
_cell.angle_gamma   90.00
#
_symmetry.space_group_name_H-M   'P 1'
#
loop_
_entity.id
_entity.type
_entity.pdbx_description
1 polymer ?
#
loop_
_entity_poly.entity_id
_entity_poly.type
_entity_poly.pdbx_seq_one_letter_code
_entity_poly.pdbx_strand_id
1 'polypeptide(L)'
;MKQRTLYQVRVTQEIPFCDYDEDGEETKVSSGRIEEYVGGRFSAEHNAKLFAEALENKIAEESGYVTNCFTPKVSIIKIIQTEELVD
;
A
#
# COMPACT_ATOMS: atom_id res chain seq x y z
N MET A 1 -23.94 -12.91 18.02
CA MET A 1 -22.75 -12.76 17.15
C MET A 1 -23.03 -11.69 16.10
N LYS A 2 -22.17 -10.72 16.03
CA LYS A 2 -22.22 -9.67 15.00
C LYS A 2 -21.07 -9.83 14.05
N GLN A 3 -21.35 -9.59 12.77
CA GLN A 3 -20.31 -9.49 11.76
C GLN A 3 -20.24 -8.07 11.25
N ARG A 4 -19.03 -7.58 11.09
CA ARG A 4 -18.76 -6.26 10.54
C ARG A 4 -17.80 -6.40 9.37
N THR A 5 -18.14 -5.78 8.26
CA THR A 5 -17.28 -5.76 7.09
C THR A 5 -16.61 -4.39 6.97
N LEU A 6 -15.32 -4.41 6.84
CA LEU A 6 -14.50 -3.21 6.62
C LEU A 6 -13.65 -3.39 5.39
N TYR A 7 -13.36 -2.30 4.73
CA TYR A 7 -12.47 -2.26 3.57
C TYR A 7 -11.27 -1.41 3.95
N GLN A 8 -10.09 -2.02 3.90
CA GLN A 8 -8.85 -1.38 4.26
C GLN A 8 -8.01 -1.14 3.03
N VAL A 9 -7.61 0.10 2.82
CA VAL A 9 -6.66 0.44 1.76
C VAL A 9 -5.26 0.28 2.33
N ARG A 10 -4.46 -0.58 1.72
CA ARG A 10 -3.08 -0.85 2.12
C ARG A 10 -2.12 -0.40 1.06
N VAL A 11 -0.99 0.11 1.49
CA VAL A 11 0.11 0.48 0.62
C VAL A 11 1.30 -0.40 0.96
N THR A 12 1.84 -1.04 -0.06
CA THR A 12 3.00 -1.95 0.06
C THR A 12 4.14 -1.38 -0.76
N GLN A 13 5.32 -1.30 -0.18
CA GLN A 13 6.50 -0.75 -0.85
C GLN A 13 7.73 -1.57 -0.51
N GLU A 14 8.52 -1.89 -1.52
CA GLU A 14 9.85 -2.46 -1.31
C GLU A 14 10.84 -1.34 -1.01
N ILE A 15 11.62 -1.51 0.05
CA ILE A 15 12.66 -0.56 0.45
C ILE A 15 13.98 -1.01 -0.20
N PRO A 16 14.52 -0.26 -1.18
CA PRO A 16 15.75 -0.66 -1.86
C PRO A 16 16.99 -0.41 -1.01
N PHE A 17 18.05 -1.14 -1.29
CA PHE A 17 19.39 -0.76 -0.88
C PHE A 17 19.93 0.24 -1.88
N CYS A 18 20.65 1.25 -1.36
CA CYS A 18 21.44 2.13 -2.19
C CYS A 18 22.84 1.54 -2.30
N ASP A 19 23.28 1.30 -3.52
CA ASP A 19 24.63 0.85 -3.83
C ASP A 19 25.31 1.88 -4.73
N TYR A 20 26.62 1.89 -4.75
CA TYR A 20 27.39 2.82 -5.57
C TYR A 20 28.29 2.03 -6.53
N ASP A 21 28.27 2.43 -7.80
CA ASP A 21 29.14 1.82 -8.80
C ASP A 21 30.57 2.40 -8.71
N GLU A 22 31.46 1.97 -9.60
CA GLU A 22 32.85 2.40 -9.63
C GLU A 22 32.99 3.91 -9.90
N ASP A 23 32.02 4.50 -10.58
CA ASP A 23 31.99 5.93 -10.89
C ASP A 23 31.33 6.77 -9.77
N GLY A 24 30.88 6.11 -8.70
CA GLY A 24 30.22 6.75 -7.57
C GLY A 24 28.74 7.07 -7.81
N GLU A 25 28.14 6.55 -8.87
CA GLU A 25 26.72 6.71 -9.14
C GLU A 25 25.88 5.77 -8.28
N GLU A 26 24.81 6.32 -7.71
CA GLU A 26 23.89 5.57 -6.87
C GLU A 26 23.00 4.66 -7.73
N THR A 27 22.93 3.38 -7.36
CA THR A 27 22.01 2.41 -7.92
C THR A 27 21.12 1.84 -6.83
N LYS A 28 19.87 1.55 -7.17
CA LYS A 28 18.93 0.91 -6.25
C LYS A 28 18.84 -0.56 -6.57
N VAL A 29 19.09 -1.39 -5.56
CA VAL A 29 19.01 -2.85 -5.69
C VAL A 29 17.95 -3.39 -4.74
N SER A 30 17.31 -4.51 -5.13
CA SER A 30 16.30 -5.15 -4.31
C SER A 30 16.91 -5.63 -2.99
N SER A 31 16.29 -5.23 -1.89
CA SER A 31 16.69 -5.64 -0.54
C SER A 31 15.91 -6.86 -0.05
N GLY A 32 14.78 -7.17 -0.70
CA GLY A 32 13.81 -8.14 -0.19
C GLY A 32 13.00 -7.64 1.00
N ARG A 33 13.25 -6.41 1.45
CA ARG A 33 12.51 -5.81 2.56
C ARG A 33 11.27 -5.10 2.05
N ILE A 34 10.11 -5.52 2.55
CA ILE A 34 8.82 -4.94 2.16
C ILE A 34 8.20 -4.29 3.39
N GLU A 35 7.75 -3.05 3.23
CA GLU A 35 6.97 -2.35 4.23
C GLU A 35 5.52 -2.25 3.77
N GLU A 36 4.60 -2.45 4.73
CA GLU A 36 3.17 -2.33 4.48
C GLU A 36 2.56 -1.41 5.53
N TYR A 37 1.70 -0.50 5.08
CA TYR A 37 0.97 0.37 5.99
C TYR A 37 -0.46 0.60 5.51
N VAL A 38 -1.30 1.00 6.46
CA VAL A 38 -2.72 1.25 6.21
C VAL A 38 -2.90 2.70 5.77
N GLY A 39 -3.45 2.89 4.58
CA GLY A 39 -3.78 4.22 4.07
C GLY A 39 -5.12 4.73 4.57
N GLY A 40 -6.08 3.83 4.81
CA GLY A 40 -7.41 4.20 5.31
C GLY A 40 -8.29 3.00 5.53
N ARG A 41 -9.35 3.19 6.31
CA ARG A 41 -10.36 2.17 6.59
C ARG A 41 -11.74 2.73 6.27
N PHE A 42 -12.57 1.93 5.61
CA PHE A 42 -13.89 2.36 5.14
C PHE A 42 -14.92 1.27 5.41
N SER A 43 -16.14 1.67 5.72
CA SER A 43 -17.27 0.74 5.85
C SER A 43 -17.91 0.41 4.50
N ALA A 44 -17.72 1.26 3.50
CA ALA A 44 -18.26 1.08 2.17
C ALA A 44 -17.14 0.83 1.15
N GLU A 45 -17.30 -0.22 0.34
CA GLU A 45 -16.34 -0.59 -0.69
C GLU A 45 -16.12 0.54 -1.70
N HIS A 46 -17.20 1.22 -2.10
CA HIS A 46 -17.12 2.33 -3.04
C HIS A 46 -16.17 3.44 -2.56
N ASN A 47 -16.27 3.79 -1.29
CA ASN A 47 -15.40 4.83 -0.70
C ASN A 47 -13.94 4.37 -0.65
N ALA A 48 -13.70 3.10 -0.36
CA ALA A 48 -12.35 2.53 -0.39
C ALA A 48 -11.75 2.60 -1.79
N LYS A 49 -12.54 2.28 -2.82
CA LYS A 49 -12.10 2.35 -4.22
C LYS A 49 -11.76 3.78 -4.64
N LEU A 50 -12.59 4.76 -4.27
CA LEU A 50 -12.32 6.17 -4.57
C LEU A 50 -11.02 6.63 -3.90
N PHE A 51 -10.83 6.28 -2.66
CA PHE A 51 -9.61 6.62 -1.93
C PHE A 51 -8.38 5.97 -2.54
N ALA A 52 -8.46 4.67 -2.87
CA ALA A 52 -7.36 3.94 -3.48
C ALA A 52 -6.97 4.54 -4.84
N GLU A 53 -7.96 4.90 -5.66
CA GLU A 53 -7.72 5.54 -6.95
C GLU A 53 -7.02 6.89 -6.81
N ALA A 54 -7.49 7.73 -5.87
CA ALA A 54 -6.85 9.01 -5.60
C ALA A 54 -5.41 8.84 -5.13
N LEU A 55 -5.15 7.83 -4.30
CA LEU A 55 -3.82 7.53 -3.80
C LEU A 55 -2.89 7.02 -4.91
N GLU A 56 -3.39 6.16 -5.79
CA GLU A 56 -2.64 5.68 -6.96
C GLU A 56 -2.27 6.83 -7.89
N ASN A 57 -3.19 7.76 -8.14
CA ASN A 57 -2.95 8.93 -8.96
C ASN A 57 -1.88 9.83 -8.35
N LYS A 58 -1.91 10.02 -7.04
CA LYS A 58 -0.92 10.81 -6.33
C LYS A 58 0.48 10.16 -6.43
N ILE A 59 0.56 8.86 -6.26
CA ILE A 59 1.80 8.10 -6.40
C ILE A 59 2.35 8.24 -7.83
N ALA A 60 1.48 8.12 -8.84
CA ALA A 60 1.86 8.27 -10.23
C ALA A 60 2.41 9.67 -10.52
N GLU A 61 1.79 10.71 -9.99
CA GLU A 61 2.27 12.09 -10.13
C GLU A 61 3.65 12.27 -9.48
N GLU A 62 3.83 11.77 -8.28
CA GLU A 62 5.11 11.86 -7.56
C GLU A 62 6.24 11.08 -8.26
N SER A 63 5.92 9.98 -8.92
CA SER A 63 6.89 9.16 -9.65
C SER A 63 7.11 9.64 -11.11
N GLY A 64 6.39 10.66 -11.56
CA GLY A 64 6.46 11.13 -12.94
C GLY A 64 5.83 10.15 -13.93
N TYR A 65 4.84 9.36 -13.49
CA TYR A 65 4.17 8.32 -14.26
C TYR A 65 5.09 7.17 -14.72
N VAL A 66 6.30 7.09 -14.15
CA VAL A 66 7.20 5.96 -14.36
C VAL A 66 7.11 5.02 -13.16
N THR A 67 6.76 3.77 -13.41
CA THR A 67 6.64 2.76 -12.35
C THR A 67 7.79 1.75 -12.44
N ASN A 68 8.23 1.28 -11.28
CA ASN A 68 9.25 0.24 -11.17
C ASN A 68 8.94 -0.64 -9.94
N CYS A 69 9.82 -1.60 -9.63
CA CYS A 69 9.60 -2.51 -8.51
C CYS A 69 9.59 -1.82 -7.12
N PHE A 70 10.09 -0.59 -7.03
CA PHE A 70 10.12 0.18 -5.78
C PHE A 70 8.95 1.16 -5.64
N THR A 71 8.11 1.28 -6.67
CA THR A 71 6.92 2.12 -6.62
C THR A 71 5.91 1.54 -5.63
N PRO A 72 5.36 2.34 -4.70
CA PRO A 72 4.33 1.86 -3.79
C PRO A 72 3.13 1.29 -4.55
N LYS A 73 2.59 0.19 -4.06
CA LYS A 73 1.42 -0.48 -4.63
C LYS A 73 0.25 -0.35 -3.68
N VAL A 74 -0.90 0.01 -4.22
CA VAL A 74 -2.14 0.18 -3.47
C VAL A 74 -3.03 -1.05 -3.68
N SER A 75 -3.57 -1.57 -2.59
CA SER A 75 -4.51 -2.69 -2.62
C SER A 75 -5.67 -2.44 -1.66
N ILE A 76 -6.78 -3.10 -1.92
CA ILE A 76 -7.97 -3.03 -1.06
C ILE A 76 -8.18 -4.41 -0.46
N ILE A 77 -8.22 -4.48 0.86
CA ILE A 77 -8.42 -5.71 1.61
C ILE A 77 -9.78 -5.67 2.29
N LYS A 78 -10.60 -6.67 2.00
CA LYS A 78 -11.88 -6.85 2.67
C LYS A 78 -11.63 -7.61 3.98
N ILE A 79 -12.04 -7.00 5.09
CA ILE A 79 -11.88 -7.57 6.42
C ILE A 79 -13.25 -7.87 6.99
N ILE A 80 -13.47 -9.11 7.38
CA ILE A 80 -14.70 -9.53 8.04
C ILE A 80 -14.35 -9.76 9.51
N GLN A 81 -14.92 -8.93 10.39
CA GLN A 81 -14.73 -9.04 11.83
C GLN A 81 -15.97 -9.66 12.45
N THR A 82 -15.76 -10.62 13.31
CA THR A 82 -16.83 -11.27 14.07
C THR A 82 -16.71 -10.83 15.52
N GLU A 83 -17.82 -10.30 16.04
CA GLU A 83 -17.91 -9.89 17.43
C GLU A 83 -18.83 -10.88 18.17
N GLU A 84 -18.40 -11.34 19.32
CA GLU A 84 -19.15 -12.25 20.17
C GLU A 84 -19.30 -11.64 21.55
N LEU A 85 -20.53 -11.65 22.06
CA LEU A 85 -20.79 -11.19 23.43
C LEU A 85 -20.31 -12.26 24.41
N VAL A 86 -19.43 -11.88 25.29
CA VAL A 86 -18.93 -12.73 26.36
C VAL A 86 -19.50 -12.23 27.69
N ASP A 87 -20.24 -13.11 28.35
CA ASP A 87 -20.82 -12.82 29.67
C ASP A 87 -19.82 -13.12 30.79
#